data_a4f093a7a1cf86d5d3521faff731b85b
#
_entry.id   a4f093a7a1cf86d5d3521faff731b85b
#
_cell.length_a   1.000
_cell.length_b   1.000
_cell.length_c   1.000
_cell.angle_alpha   90.00
_cell.angle_beta   90.00
_cell.angle_gamma   90.00
#
_symmetry.space_group_name_H-M   'P 1'
#
loop_
_entity.id
_entity.type
_entity.pdbx_description
1 polymer ?
#
loop_
_entity_poly.entity_id
_entity_poly.type
_entity_poly.pdbx_seq_one_letter_code
_entity_poly.pdbx_strand_id
1 'polypeptide(L)'
;VTNKASKGNPKPRLWRLPADKSIVVHYGLCNDGADVIHDRLKDLKFKIPLFISVAKTNDFKIKGDDSVNDYYYTFRKFEELADYITLNISCPNTGDGRSFEDPVLLEKLLKKIGETDKKIFLKLSPDLKIEEVDRIIKICKRYSVSGFIISNLTRKNEAFNKKLEMINAKGGVSGKAVGKLSLDLLRYVYNETKGKFVLIGLGGISSAEDAYKRIKSGASLIQLITGMIYEGPSLIKKINKGLVELMRKDGYKNIKEVIG
;
A
#
# COMPACT_ATOMS: atom_id res chain seq x y z
N VAL A 1 2.91 10.99 0.13
CA VAL A 1 2.86 12.46 0.18
C VAL A 1 1.57 12.90 0.83
N THR A 2 1.60 13.97 1.63
CA THR A 2 0.44 14.62 2.24
C THR A 2 0.37 16.08 1.81
N ASN A 3 -0.80 16.71 1.91
CA ASN A 3 -0.97 18.12 1.54
C ASN A 3 0.04 19.00 2.29
N LYS A 4 0.03 18.95 3.63
CA LYS A 4 1.00 19.67 4.46
C LYS A 4 2.18 18.79 4.85
N ALA A 5 3.34 19.41 5.06
CA ALA A 5 4.51 18.72 5.59
C ALA A 5 4.24 18.06 6.94
N SER A 6 4.84 16.92 7.19
CA SER A 6 4.80 16.23 8.48
C SER A 6 6.21 15.88 8.94
N LYS A 7 6.57 16.30 10.14
CA LYS A 7 7.84 15.89 10.80
C LYS A 7 7.82 14.39 11.17
N GLY A 8 6.63 13.78 11.12
CA GLY A 8 6.37 12.42 11.59
C GLY A 8 6.31 12.31 13.12
N ASN A 9 6.17 11.08 13.59
CA ASN A 9 6.13 10.79 15.03
C ASN A 9 7.50 10.97 15.69
N PRO A 10 7.57 11.19 17.02
CA PRO A 10 8.82 11.23 17.77
C PRO A 10 9.68 9.98 17.57
N LYS A 11 10.99 10.15 17.64
CA LYS A 11 11.95 9.03 17.60
C LYS A 11 12.07 8.39 19.01
N PRO A 12 12.37 7.06 19.08
CA PRO A 12 12.57 6.12 18.00
C PRO A 12 11.23 5.77 17.30
N ARG A 13 11.25 5.57 15.98
CA ARG A 13 10.05 5.30 15.18
C ARG A 13 10.23 4.19 14.15
N LEU A 14 11.33 3.46 14.27
CA LEU A 14 11.65 2.26 13.51
C LEU A 14 12.44 1.31 14.41
N TRP A 15 12.02 0.05 14.47
CA TRP A 15 12.72 -1.03 15.14
C TRP A 15 12.88 -2.21 14.21
N ARG A 16 14.05 -2.83 14.19
CA ARG A 16 14.30 -4.04 13.40
C ARG A 16 14.03 -5.26 14.28
N LEU A 17 13.42 -6.27 13.67
CA LEU A 17 13.20 -7.60 14.22
C LEU A 17 13.94 -8.62 13.34
N PRO A 18 15.28 -8.76 13.46
CA PRO A 18 16.09 -9.53 12.53
C PRO A 18 15.71 -10.99 12.46
N ALA A 19 15.45 -11.64 13.60
CA ALA A 19 15.04 -13.05 13.68
C ALA A 19 13.75 -13.33 12.90
N ASP A 20 12.86 -12.34 12.82
CA ASP A 20 11.57 -12.44 12.12
C ASP A 20 11.62 -11.84 10.71
N LYS A 21 12.78 -11.36 10.23
CA LYS A 21 12.92 -10.58 8.98
C LYS A 21 11.81 -9.52 8.83
N SER A 22 11.54 -8.80 9.92
CA SER A 22 10.43 -7.86 10.05
C SER A 22 10.89 -6.55 10.68
N ILE A 23 10.09 -5.50 10.53
CA ILE A 23 10.32 -4.18 11.13
C ILE A 23 9.04 -3.67 11.78
N VAL A 24 9.19 -2.89 12.84
CA VAL A 24 8.11 -2.09 13.44
C VAL A 24 8.23 -0.66 12.94
N VAL A 25 7.15 -0.10 12.46
CA VAL A 25 7.13 1.22 11.82
C VAL A 25 6.11 2.14 12.49
N HIS A 26 6.58 3.30 12.91
CA HIS A 26 5.77 4.36 13.53
C HIS A 26 6.14 5.74 12.97
N TYR A 27 6.30 5.85 11.65
CA TYR A 27 6.83 7.08 11.03
C TYR A 27 5.90 8.28 11.11
N GLY A 28 4.57 8.12 11.06
CA GLY A 28 3.63 9.23 11.09
C GLY A 28 3.63 10.06 9.81
N LEU A 29 3.79 9.42 8.63
CA LEU A 29 3.76 10.06 7.30
C LEU A 29 4.77 11.21 7.15
N CYS A 30 6.00 11.02 7.67
CA CYS A 30 7.07 12.02 7.55
C CYS A 30 7.35 12.35 6.07
N ASN A 31 7.10 13.60 5.66
CA ASN A 31 7.33 14.12 4.32
C ASN A 31 7.28 15.66 4.28
N ASP A 32 7.78 16.25 3.19
CA ASP A 32 7.94 17.70 3.02
C ASP A 32 6.66 18.40 2.54
N GLY A 33 5.56 17.68 2.33
CA GLY A 33 4.30 18.22 1.81
C GLY A 33 4.22 18.25 0.29
N ALA A 34 2.99 18.39 -0.21
CA ALA A 34 2.70 18.24 -1.64
C ALA A 34 3.43 19.23 -2.52
N ASP A 35 3.42 20.51 -2.16
CA ASP A 35 4.01 21.57 -2.99
C ASP A 35 5.52 21.39 -3.16
N VAL A 36 6.24 21.20 -2.06
CA VAL A 36 7.71 21.02 -2.08
C VAL A 36 8.10 19.77 -2.86
N ILE A 37 7.37 18.67 -2.67
CA ILE A 37 7.66 17.42 -3.38
C ILE A 37 7.32 17.53 -4.87
N HIS A 38 6.22 18.17 -5.21
CA HIS A 38 5.85 18.42 -6.60
C HIS A 38 6.93 19.26 -7.31
N ASP A 39 7.35 20.38 -6.72
CA ASP A 39 8.36 21.25 -7.31
C ASP A 39 9.72 20.54 -7.50
N ARG A 40 10.05 19.61 -6.61
CA ARG A 40 11.25 18.77 -6.75
C ARG A 40 11.16 17.78 -7.90
N LEU A 41 9.95 17.31 -8.25
CA LEU A 41 9.74 16.22 -9.21
C LEU A 41 9.32 16.72 -10.60
N LYS A 42 8.68 17.88 -10.74
CA LYS A 42 8.02 18.36 -11.96
C LYS A 42 8.91 18.42 -13.20
N ASP A 43 10.21 18.70 -13.01
CA ASP A 43 11.17 18.83 -14.11
C ASP A 43 11.99 17.54 -14.33
N LEU A 44 11.76 16.50 -13.53
CA LEU A 44 12.47 15.24 -13.65
C LEU A 44 11.82 14.33 -14.70
N LYS A 45 12.66 13.72 -15.54
CA LYS A 45 12.24 12.69 -16.51
C LYS A 45 12.56 11.31 -15.98
N PHE A 46 11.54 10.52 -15.74
CA PHE A 46 11.70 9.15 -15.28
C PHE A 46 11.72 8.17 -16.46
N LYS A 47 12.64 7.17 -16.41
CA LYS A 47 12.71 6.09 -17.41
C LYS A 47 11.76 4.92 -17.09
N ILE A 48 11.14 4.96 -15.92
CA ILE A 48 10.19 3.96 -15.41
C ILE A 48 8.94 4.68 -14.91
N PRO A 49 7.77 4.01 -14.90
CA PRO A 49 6.54 4.61 -14.41
C PRO A 49 6.65 5.10 -12.96
N LEU A 50 6.15 6.29 -12.70
CA LEU A 50 6.14 6.93 -11.38
C LEU A 50 4.80 6.69 -10.68
N PHE A 51 4.83 5.96 -9.56
CA PHE A 51 3.71 5.86 -8.62
C PHE A 51 3.84 6.90 -7.52
N ILE A 52 2.83 7.75 -7.37
CA ILE A 52 2.74 8.67 -6.23
C ILE A 52 1.70 8.15 -5.23
N SER A 53 2.14 7.88 -4.02
CA SER A 53 1.25 7.49 -2.93
C SER A 53 0.84 8.73 -2.14
N VAL A 54 -0.45 9.04 -2.16
CA VAL A 54 -1.05 10.18 -1.46
C VAL A 54 -1.81 9.71 -0.22
N ALA A 55 -1.80 10.52 0.81
CA ALA A 55 -2.50 10.28 2.07
C ALA A 55 -2.97 11.59 2.69
N LYS A 56 -3.95 11.51 3.58
CA LYS A 56 -4.36 12.64 4.41
C LYS A 56 -3.19 13.15 5.26
N THR A 57 -3.08 14.45 5.42
CA THR A 57 -2.11 15.07 6.34
C THR A 57 -2.27 14.51 7.77
N ASN A 58 -1.14 14.19 8.42
CA ASN A 58 -1.11 13.71 9.80
C ASN A 58 -1.34 14.87 10.78
N ASP A 59 -2.55 15.42 10.76
CA ASP A 59 -3.00 16.47 11.67
C ASP A 59 -4.39 16.12 12.21
N PHE A 60 -4.52 16.10 13.54
CA PHE A 60 -5.75 15.79 14.26
C PHE A 60 -6.84 16.85 14.12
N LYS A 61 -6.50 18.07 13.68
CA LYS A 61 -7.44 19.14 13.45
C LYS A 61 -8.19 19.00 12.12
N ILE A 62 -7.64 18.26 11.17
CA ILE A 62 -8.23 18.04 9.85
C ILE A 62 -9.19 16.87 9.93
N LYS A 63 -10.51 17.14 9.92
CA LYS A 63 -11.58 16.15 10.11
C LYS A 63 -12.68 16.29 9.07
N GLY A 64 -13.52 15.25 8.95
CA GLY A 64 -14.70 15.26 8.10
C GLY A 64 -14.41 15.71 6.67
N ASP A 65 -15.14 16.68 6.15
CA ASP A 65 -14.99 17.18 4.78
C ASP A 65 -13.65 17.90 4.55
N ASP A 66 -13.03 18.47 5.59
CA ASP A 66 -11.68 19.03 5.48
C ASP A 66 -10.64 17.94 5.22
N SER A 67 -10.86 16.72 5.73
CA SER A 67 -9.98 15.58 5.41
C SER A 67 -10.08 15.19 3.92
N VAL A 68 -11.28 15.26 3.36
CA VAL A 68 -11.52 14.99 1.93
C VAL A 68 -10.86 16.07 1.07
N ASN A 69 -10.97 17.35 1.49
CA ASN A 69 -10.34 18.48 0.80
C ASN A 69 -8.81 18.39 0.84
N ASP A 70 -8.24 18.07 2.00
CA ASP A 70 -6.80 17.89 2.19
C ASP A 70 -6.25 16.77 1.31
N TYR A 71 -6.97 15.65 1.25
CA TYR A 71 -6.59 14.51 0.42
C TYR A 71 -6.69 14.82 -1.08
N TYR A 72 -7.81 15.44 -1.48
CA TYR A 72 -8.07 15.83 -2.87
C TYR A 72 -7.05 16.83 -3.41
N TYR A 73 -6.63 17.82 -2.59
CA TYR A 73 -5.56 18.74 -2.97
C TYR A 73 -4.29 17.99 -3.37
N THR A 74 -3.86 17.03 -2.53
CA THR A 74 -2.66 16.24 -2.83
C THR A 74 -2.84 15.40 -4.10
N PHE A 75 -4.01 14.80 -4.29
CA PHE A 75 -4.33 14.06 -5.51
C PHE A 75 -4.18 14.94 -6.76
N ARG A 76 -4.87 16.09 -6.80
CA ARG A 76 -4.83 17.02 -7.94
C ARG A 76 -3.43 17.54 -8.23
N LYS A 77 -2.64 17.83 -7.19
CA LYS A 77 -1.27 18.32 -7.33
C LYS A 77 -0.37 17.36 -8.10
N PHE A 78 -0.59 16.05 -7.95
CA PHE A 78 0.22 15.02 -8.60
C PHE A 78 -0.45 14.34 -9.81
N GLU A 79 -1.68 14.71 -10.14
CA GLU A 79 -2.43 14.05 -11.19
C GLU A 79 -1.74 14.11 -12.56
N GLU A 80 -1.15 15.23 -12.93
CA GLU A 80 -0.44 15.36 -14.21
C GLU A 80 0.95 14.71 -14.18
N LEU A 81 1.61 14.76 -13.03
CA LEU A 81 3.00 14.29 -12.86
C LEU A 81 3.10 12.76 -12.74
N ALA A 82 2.15 12.12 -12.07
CA ALA A 82 2.18 10.70 -11.80
C ALA A 82 1.67 9.88 -12.99
N ASP A 83 2.29 8.74 -13.26
CA ASP A 83 1.71 7.73 -14.16
C ASP A 83 0.56 6.99 -13.46
N TYR A 84 0.72 6.75 -12.15
CA TYR A 84 -0.25 6.04 -11.31
C TYR A 84 -0.34 6.71 -9.94
N ILE A 85 -1.55 6.77 -9.37
CA ILE A 85 -1.76 7.33 -8.03
C ILE A 85 -2.27 6.24 -7.08
N THR A 86 -1.62 6.14 -5.93
CA THR A 86 -2.06 5.29 -4.84
C THR A 86 -2.76 6.13 -3.78
N LEU A 87 -4.03 5.84 -3.52
CA LEU A 87 -4.75 6.36 -2.37
C LEU A 87 -4.43 5.47 -1.17
N ASN A 88 -3.60 5.99 -0.25
CA ASN A 88 -3.26 5.29 0.99
C ASN A 88 -4.36 5.50 2.03
N ILE A 89 -5.45 4.75 1.91
CA ILE A 89 -6.63 4.85 2.78
C ILE A 89 -6.42 4.21 4.16
N SER A 90 -5.41 3.36 4.29
CA SER A 90 -5.13 2.54 5.48
C SER A 90 -4.27 3.24 6.54
N CYS A 91 -4.11 4.57 6.46
CA CYS A 91 -3.34 5.29 7.46
C CYS A 91 -4.18 5.50 8.73
N PRO A 92 -3.80 4.91 9.87
CA PRO A 92 -4.59 4.97 11.09
C PRO A 92 -4.45 6.29 11.86
N ASN A 93 -3.66 7.23 11.37
CA ASN A 93 -3.41 8.53 12.00
C ASN A 93 -4.43 9.58 11.55
N THR A 94 -5.71 9.20 11.47
CA THR A 94 -6.80 10.14 11.30
C THR A 94 -7.23 10.62 12.69
N GLY A 95 -7.14 11.90 12.94
CA GLY A 95 -7.35 12.48 14.27
C GLY A 95 -8.77 12.38 14.81
N ASP A 96 -9.73 11.93 14.01
CA ASP A 96 -11.10 11.65 14.37
C ASP A 96 -11.38 10.15 14.57
N GLY A 97 -10.32 9.31 14.52
CA GLY A 97 -10.43 7.85 14.63
C GLY A 97 -11.05 7.17 13.41
N ARG A 98 -11.39 7.94 12.37
CA ARG A 98 -11.93 7.41 11.11
C ARG A 98 -10.86 7.45 10.04
N SER A 99 -10.52 6.29 9.49
CA SER A 99 -9.67 6.19 8.30
C SER A 99 -10.51 6.37 7.03
N PHE A 100 -9.85 6.58 5.89
CA PHE A 100 -10.53 6.51 4.58
C PHE A 100 -10.92 5.07 4.19
N GLU A 101 -10.76 4.11 5.10
CA GLU A 101 -11.41 2.80 5.05
C GLU A 101 -12.89 2.89 5.45
N ASP A 102 -13.30 3.99 6.12
CA ASP A 102 -14.72 4.32 6.34
C ASP A 102 -15.41 4.53 4.99
N PRO A 103 -16.50 3.78 4.69
CA PRO A 103 -17.16 3.83 3.40
C PRO A 103 -17.68 5.22 3.01
N VAL A 104 -18.13 6.01 3.99
CA VAL A 104 -18.68 7.34 3.75
C VAL A 104 -17.59 8.32 3.32
N LEU A 105 -16.45 8.32 4.02
CA LEU A 105 -15.31 9.17 3.67
C LEU A 105 -14.67 8.74 2.34
N LEU A 106 -14.54 7.44 2.11
CA LEU A 106 -14.02 6.91 0.85
C LEU A 106 -14.90 7.33 -0.33
N GLU A 107 -16.20 7.16 -0.21
CA GLU A 107 -17.13 7.54 -1.28
C GLU A 107 -17.12 9.04 -1.56
N LYS A 108 -17.10 9.89 -0.51
CA LYS A 108 -16.95 11.34 -0.66
C LYS A 108 -15.66 11.70 -1.40
N LEU A 109 -14.54 11.04 -1.07
CA LEU A 109 -13.25 11.27 -1.74
C LEU A 109 -13.31 10.87 -3.20
N LEU A 110 -13.77 9.67 -3.51
CA LEU A 110 -13.84 9.17 -4.89
C LEU A 110 -14.81 9.99 -5.74
N LYS A 111 -15.95 10.40 -5.17
CA LYS A 111 -16.90 11.31 -5.83
C LYS A 111 -16.26 12.67 -6.13
N LYS A 112 -15.45 13.20 -5.20
CA LYS A 112 -14.76 14.48 -5.38
C LYS A 112 -13.64 14.39 -6.40
N ILE A 113 -12.91 13.27 -6.48
CA ILE A 113 -11.93 13.01 -7.53
C ILE A 113 -12.60 13.00 -8.90
N GLY A 114 -13.77 12.35 -9.02
CA GLY A 114 -14.52 12.27 -10.25
C GLY A 114 -13.86 11.36 -11.30
N GLU A 115 -14.13 11.69 -12.58
CA GLU A 115 -13.48 11.00 -13.70
C GLU A 115 -12.05 11.50 -13.89
N THR A 116 -11.14 10.59 -14.21
CA THR A 116 -9.73 10.87 -14.45
C THR A 116 -9.12 9.79 -15.37
N ASP A 117 -8.17 10.18 -16.20
CA ASP A 117 -7.40 9.25 -17.03
C ASP A 117 -6.32 8.50 -16.23
N LYS A 118 -6.10 8.91 -14.98
CA LYS A 118 -5.08 8.27 -14.13
C LYS A 118 -5.54 6.95 -13.56
N LYS A 119 -4.63 6.00 -13.54
CA LYS A 119 -4.86 4.72 -12.87
C LYS A 119 -4.78 4.92 -11.35
N ILE A 120 -5.90 4.72 -10.67
CA ILE A 120 -6.02 4.88 -9.22
C ILE A 120 -5.98 3.51 -8.54
N PHE A 121 -5.11 3.37 -7.55
CA PHE A 121 -5.02 2.18 -6.71
C PHE A 121 -5.32 2.52 -5.25
N LEU A 122 -6.15 1.72 -4.59
CA LEU A 122 -6.37 1.83 -3.16
C LEU A 122 -5.45 0.88 -2.40
N LYS A 123 -4.70 1.39 -1.42
CA LYS A 123 -3.86 0.55 -0.56
C LYS A 123 -4.61 0.19 0.71
N LEU A 124 -4.88 -1.11 0.87
CA LEU A 124 -5.70 -1.67 1.94
C LEU A 124 -4.85 -2.07 3.16
N SER A 125 -5.47 -2.01 4.35
CA SER A 125 -4.93 -2.65 5.56
C SER A 125 -5.19 -4.16 5.53
N PRO A 126 -4.24 -4.98 6.00
CA PRO A 126 -4.49 -6.41 6.18
C PRO A 126 -5.36 -6.70 7.41
N ASP A 127 -5.67 -5.68 8.21
CA ASP A 127 -6.43 -5.78 9.45
C ASP A 127 -7.95 -5.56 9.26
N LEU A 128 -8.38 -5.27 8.01
CA LEU A 128 -9.79 -5.11 7.64
C LEU A 128 -10.54 -6.43 7.82
N LYS A 129 -11.78 -6.32 8.30
CA LYS A 129 -12.72 -7.42 8.27
C LYS A 129 -13.24 -7.63 6.85
N ILE A 130 -13.68 -8.82 6.54
CA ILE A 130 -14.16 -9.20 5.21
C ILE A 130 -15.33 -8.28 4.77
N GLU A 131 -16.25 -7.98 5.67
CA GLU A 131 -17.39 -7.11 5.38
C GLU A 131 -16.99 -5.66 5.08
N GLU A 132 -15.84 -5.21 5.62
CA GLU A 132 -15.26 -3.89 5.31
C GLU A 132 -14.65 -3.90 3.92
N VAL A 133 -13.94 -4.98 3.57
CA VAL A 133 -13.36 -5.16 2.23
C VAL A 133 -14.46 -5.19 1.16
N ASP A 134 -15.55 -5.91 1.39
CA ASP A 134 -16.68 -5.99 0.47
C ASP A 134 -17.32 -4.63 0.23
N ARG A 135 -17.49 -3.83 1.29
CA ARG A 135 -18.00 -2.45 1.16
C ARG A 135 -17.08 -1.58 0.32
N ILE A 136 -15.75 -1.68 0.54
CA ILE A 136 -14.76 -0.94 -0.25
C ILE A 136 -14.82 -1.38 -1.73
N ILE A 137 -14.85 -2.69 -2.01
CA ILE A 137 -14.96 -3.22 -3.37
C ILE A 137 -16.24 -2.71 -4.05
N LYS A 138 -17.39 -2.75 -3.34
CA LYS A 138 -18.67 -2.27 -3.86
C LYS A 138 -18.63 -0.77 -4.22
N ILE A 139 -17.98 0.05 -3.40
CA ILE A 139 -17.78 1.47 -3.70
C ILE A 139 -16.89 1.60 -4.95
N CYS A 140 -15.73 0.94 -4.96
CA CYS A 140 -14.76 1.05 -6.06
C CYS A 140 -15.33 0.64 -7.43
N LYS A 141 -16.30 -0.28 -7.47
CA LYS A 141 -17.00 -0.67 -8.71
C LYS A 141 -17.82 0.47 -9.34
N ARG A 142 -18.11 1.54 -8.61
CA ARG A 142 -18.91 2.70 -9.07
C ARG A 142 -18.05 3.90 -9.49
N TYR A 143 -16.75 3.83 -9.24
CA TYR A 143 -15.81 4.93 -9.50
C TYR A 143 -14.61 4.45 -10.30
N SER A 144 -13.81 5.38 -10.84
CA SER A 144 -12.64 5.13 -11.69
C SER A 144 -11.44 4.54 -10.92
N VAL A 145 -11.67 3.48 -10.13
CA VAL A 145 -10.61 2.75 -9.42
C VAL A 145 -10.09 1.63 -10.31
N SER A 146 -8.78 1.58 -10.51
CA SER A 146 -8.12 0.59 -11.38
C SER A 146 -7.72 -0.69 -10.63
N GLY A 147 -7.54 -0.61 -9.31
CA GLY A 147 -7.11 -1.78 -8.56
C GLY A 147 -6.74 -1.52 -7.11
N PHE A 148 -6.14 -2.54 -6.49
CA PHE A 148 -5.79 -2.53 -5.08
C PHE A 148 -4.32 -2.90 -4.86
N ILE A 149 -3.70 -2.28 -3.85
CA ILE A 149 -2.40 -2.68 -3.31
C ILE A 149 -2.64 -3.39 -1.98
N ILE A 150 -2.24 -4.65 -1.92
CA ILE A 150 -2.51 -5.55 -0.79
C ILE A 150 -1.20 -6.15 -0.27
N SER A 151 -0.74 -5.69 0.90
CA SER A 151 -1.39 -4.82 1.87
C SER A 151 -0.40 -3.86 2.54
N ASN A 152 -0.92 -3.01 3.41
CA ASN A 152 -0.11 -2.22 4.34
C ASN A 152 0.49 -3.14 5.45
N LEU A 153 1.17 -2.54 6.43
CA LEU A 153 1.58 -3.21 7.68
C LEU A 153 0.36 -3.60 8.54
N THR A 154 0.56 -4.52 9.49
CA THR A 154 -0.48 -4.94 10.45
C THR A 154 -0.25 -4.36 11.84
N ARG A 155 -1.35 -4.12 12.58
CA ARG A 155 -1.37 -3.81 14.01
C ARG A 155 -2.01 -4.92 14.85
N LYS A 156 -2.63 -5.91 14.19
CA LYS A 156 -3.38 -7.01 14.82
C LYS A 156 -2.61 -8.33 14.75
N ASN A 157 -1.35 -8.36 15.15
CA ASN A 157 -0.60 -9.61 15.20
C ASN A 157 -0.19 -9.91 16.63
N GLU A 158 -0.99 -10.74 17.32
CA GLU A 158 -0.78 -11.10 18.73
C GLU A 158 0.61 -11.68 19.03
N ALA A 159 1.15 -12.47 18.09
CA ALA A 159 2.49 -13.04 18.25
C ALA A 159 3.59 -11.97 18.33
N PHE A 160 3.34 -10.78 17.73
CA PHE A 160 4.26 -9.66 17.79
C PHE A 160 3.93 -8.66 18.88
N ASN A 161 2.70 -8.58 19.37
CA ASN A 161 2.31 -7.62 20.41
C ASN A 161 3.18 -7.77 21.66
N LYS A 162 3.38 -9.01 22.15
CA LYS A 162 4.28 -9.28 23.30
C LYS A 162 5.73 -8.83 23.02
N LYS A 163 6.25 -9.07 21.80
CA LYS A 163 7.60 -8.61 21.43
C LYS A 163 7.67 -7.08 21.39
N LEU A 164 6.62 -6.40 20.91
CA LEU A 164 6.55 -4.94 20.86
C LEU A 164 6.53 -4.33 22.25
N GLU A 165 5.80 -4.92 23.19
CA GLU A 165 5.77 -4.54 24.61
C GLU A 165 7.16 -4.64 25.24
N MET A 166 7.86 -5.76 25.03
CA MET A 166 9.20 -5.99 25.57
C MET A 166 10.24 -4.93 25.14
N ILE A 167 10.11 -4.39 23.92
CA ILE A 167 11.02 -3.38 23.39
C ILE A 167 10.42 -1.96 23.41
N ASN A 168 9.27 -1.79 24.09
CA ASN A 168 8.52 -0.53 24.13
C ASN A 168 8.33 0.12 22.74
N ALA A 169 8.06 -0.69 21.73
CA ALA A 169 7.87 -0.23 20.35
C ALA A 169 6.40 0.11 20.09
N LYS A 170 6.19 1.23 19.37
CA LYS A 170 4.86 1.67 18.93
C LYS A 170 4.76 1.52 17.42
N GLY A 171 3.56 1.26 16.89
CA GLY A 171 3.30 1.23 15.46
C GLY A 171 2.81 -0.10 14.95
N GLY A 172 3.03 -0.36 13.67
CA GLY A 172 2.63 -1.60 13.02
C GLY A 172 3.82 -2.41 12.50
N VAL A 173 3.61 -3.70 12.29
CA VAL A 173 4.63 -4.66 11.87
C VAL A 173 4.56 -4.87 10.36
N SER A 174 5.72 -4.81 9.71
CA SER A 174 5.91 -5.07 8.28
C SER A 174 6.99 -6.15 8.08
N GLY A 175 7.07 -6.72 6.89
CA GLY A 175 8.01 -7.79 6.57
C GLY A 175 7.36 -9.18 6.61
N LYS A 176 8.11 -10.23 6.96
CA LYS A 176 7.57 -11.61 6.96
C LYS A 176 6.34 -11.78 7.85
N ALA A 177 6.26 -11.01 8.92
CA ALA A 177 5.14 -11.04 9.87
C ALA A 177 3.77 -10.77 9.23
N VAL A 178 3.70 -9.92 8.20
CA VAL A 178 2.44 -9.60 7.52
C VAL A 178 2.16 -10.54 6.35
N GLY A 179 3.09 -11.42 6.00
CA GLY A 179 3.07 -12.19 4.77
C GLY A 179 1.81 -13.04 4.57
N LYS A 180 1.38 -13.75 5.62
CA LYS A 180 0.18 -14.60 5.56
C LYS A 180 -1.09 -13.76 5.44
N LEU A 181 -1.26 -12.76 6.30
CA LEU A 181 -2.43 -11.88 6.30
C LEU A 181 -2.62 -11.19 4.95
N SER A 182 -1.51 -10.66 4.40
CA SER A 182 -1.53 -10.02 3.08
C SER A 182 -1.88 -10.99 1.94
N LEU A 183 -1.38 -12.23 1.99
CA LEU A 183 -1.67 -13.23 0.97
C LEU A 183 -3.13 -13.69 1.02
N ASP A 184 -3.66 -13.91 2.22
CA ASP A 184 -5.03 -14.35 2.41
C ASP A 184 -6.02 -13.26 1.93
N LEU A 185 -5.75 -11.99 2.28
CA LEU A 185 -6.52 -10.86 1.79
C LEU A 185 -6.43 -10.72 0.26
N LEU A 186 -5.24 -10.89 -0.33
CA LEU A 186 -5.05 -10.84 -1.78
C LEU A 186 -5.92 -11.87 -2.51
N ARG A 187 -5.91 -13.13 -2.05
CA ARG A 187 -6.74 -14.21 -2.59
C ARG A 187 -8.22 -13.89 -2.49
N TYR A 188 -8.64 -13.40 -1.32
CA TYR A 188 -10.02 -13.01 -1.11
C TYR A 188 -10.46 -11.95 -2.13
N VAL A 189 -9.71 -10.85 -2.23
CA VAL A 189 -10.05 -9.75 -3.17
C VAL A 189 -10.03 -10.23 -4.62
N TYR A 190 -9.09 -11.08 -5.01
CA TYR A 190 -9.05 -11.65 -6.36
C TYR A 190 -10.34 -12.44 -6.67
N ASN A 191 -10.75 -13.33 -5.77
CA ASN A 191 -11.95 -14.15 -5.94
C ASN A 191 -13.22 -13.31 -5.99
N GLU A 192 -13.38 -12.33 -5.08
CA GLU A 192 -14.55 -11.44 -5.04
C GLU A 192 -14.65 -10.50 -6.23
N THR A 193 -13.52 -10.12 -6.81
CA THR A 193 -13.47 -9.24 -7.97
C THR A 193 -13.43 -9.99 -9.30
N LYS A 194 -13.22 -11.33 -9.28
CA LYS A 194 -13.10 -12.19 -10.46
C LYS A 194 -12.07 -11.62 -11.46
N GLY A 195 -10.95 -11.10 -10.95
CA GLY A 195 -9.88 -10.53 -11.75
C GLY A 195 -10.22 -9.20 -12.46
N LYS A 196 -11.35 -8.54 -12.12
CA LYS A 196 -11.74 -7.27 -12.76
C LYS A 196 -10.89 -6.07 -12.35
N PHE A 197 -10.19 -6.15 -11.22
CA PHE A 197 -9.27 -5.14 -10.73
C PHE A 197 -7.83 -5.62 -10.83
N VAL A 198 -6.92 -4.71 -11.14
CA VAL A 198 -5.48 -4.99 -11.07
C VAL A 198 -5.07 -5.10 -9.60
N LEU A 199 -4.48 -6.22 -9.20
CA LEU A 199 -3.98 -6.40 -7.84
C LEU A 199 -2.46 -6.28 -7.80
N ILE A 200 -1.96 -5.51 -6.84
CA ILE A 200 -0.53 -5.36 -6.56
C ILE A 200 -0.23 -6.02 -5.22
N GLY A 201 0.52 -7.11 -5.25
CA GLY A 201 0.89 -7.86 -4.04
C GLY A 201 2.01 -7.15 -3.27
N LEU A 202 1.77 -6.86 -2.00
CA LEU A 202 2.70 -6.18 -1.10
C LEU A 202 2.67 -6.85 0.28
N GLY A 203 3.81 -6.97 0.94
CA GLY A 203 3.96 -7.47 2.31
C GLY A 203 4.53 -8.89 2.38
N GLY A 204 5.59 -9.08 3.16
CA GLY A 204 6.24 -10.36 3.40
C GLY A 204 6.96 -10.98 2.20
N ILE A 205 7.35 -10.19 1.22
CA ILE A 205 8.05 -10.65 0.01
C ILE A 205 9.55 -10.45 0.22
N SER A 206 10.30 -11.56 0.17
CA SER A 206 11.77 -11.57 0.31
C SER A 206 12.46 -12.54 -0.65
N SER A 207 11.70 -13.23 -1.51
CA SER A 207 12.22 -14.17 -2.49
C SER A 207 11.35 -14.22 -3.75
N ALA A 208 11.82 -14.92 -4.78
CA ALA A 208 11.05 -15.16 -5.99
C ALA A 208 9.82 -16.05 -5.73
N GLU A 209 9.96 -17.01 -4.84
CA GLU A 209 8.86 -17.91 -4.44
C GLU A 209 7.74 -17.13 -3.74
N ASP A 210 8.10 -16.19 -2.84
CA ASP A 210 7.13 -15.31 -2.21
C ASP A 210 6.36 -14.47 -3.24
N ALA A 211 7.08 -13.92 -4.22
CA ALA A 211 6.50 -13.13 -5.31
C ALA A 211 5.61 -14.01 -6.22
N TYR A 212 6.11 -15.17 -6.62
CA TYR A 212 5.40 -16.12 -7.49
C TYR A 212 4.10 -16.61 -6.86
N LYS A 213 4.14 -16.92 -5.55
CA LYS A 213 2.95 -17.30 -4.79
C LYS A 213 1.87 -16.23 -4.81
N ARG A 214 2.25 -14.94 -4.79
CA ARG A 214 1.30 -13.83 -4.91
C ARG A 214 0.72 -13.69 -6.30
N ILE A 215 1.55 -13.88 -7.33
CA ILE A 215 1.09 -13.86 -8.71
C ILE A 215 0.08 -15.00 -8.94
N LYS A 216 0.39 -16.21 -8.50
CA LYS A 216 -0.54 -17.37 -8.51
C LYS A 216 -1.79 -17.15 -7.65
N SER A 217 -1.83 -16.12 -6.83
CA SER A 217 -2.97 -15.75 -6.00
C SER A 217 -3.70 -14.52 -6.53
N GLY A 218 -3.41 -14.09 -7.77
CA GLY A 218 -4.13 -13.02 -8.46
C GLY A 218 -3.39 -11.69 -8.57
N ALA A 219 -2.15 -11.56 -8.05
CA ALA A 219 -1.40 -10.32 -8.21
C ALA A 219 -0.84 -10.17 -9.64
N SER A 220 -1.09 -9.02 -10.27
CA SER A 220 -0.51 -8.65 -11.56
C SER A 220 0.88 -8.03 -11.42
N LEU A 221 1.15 -7.37 -10.29
CA LEU A 221 2.40 -6.71 -9.97
C LEU A 221 2.79 -6.98 -8.51
N ILE A 222 4.08 -6.78 -8.22
CA ILE A 222 4.64 -6.97 -6.87
C ILE A 222 5.30 -5.68 -6.41
N GLN A 223 5.04 -5.29 -5.15
CA GLN A 223 5.77 -4.25 -4.44
C GLN A 223 6.46 -4.82 -3.20
N LEU A 224 7.60 -4.27 -2.82
CA LEU A 224 8.31 -4.68 -1.60
C LEU A 224 9.09 -3.50 -1.00
N ILE A 225 9.22 -3.52 0.32
CA ILE A 225 10.03 -2.55 1.08
C ILE A 225 10.93 -3.30 2.06
N THR A 226 10.35 -3.98 3.05
CA THR A 226 11.10 -4.64 4.14
C THR A 226 12.06 -5.72 3.64
N GLY A 227 11.68 -6.45 2.59
CA GLY A 227 12.58 -7.41 1.94
C GLY A 227 13.88 -6.76 1.47
N MET A 228 13.81 -5.57 0.86
CA MET A 228 15.00 -4.82 0.43
C MET A 228 15.87 -4.33 1.61
N ILE A 229 15.28 -4.04 2.76
CA ILE A 229 16.02 -3.63 3.97
C ILE A 229 16.93 -4.77 4.46
N TYR A 230 16.48 -6.03 4.32
CA TYR A 230 17.24 -7.21 4.77
C TYR A 230 18.13 -7.80 3.68
N GLU A 231 17.65 -7.87 2.44
CA GLU A 231 18.33 -8.57 1.33
C GLU A 231 19.07 -7.61 0.38
N GLY A 232 18.91 -6.29 0.59
CA GLY A 232 19.51 -5.25 -0.24
C GLY A 232 18.80 -5.02 -1.59
N PRO A 233 19.24 -4.01 -2.36
CA PRO A 233 18.57 -3.59 -3.61
C PRO A 233 18.68 -4.64 -4.73
N SER A 234 19.65 -5.56 -4.67
CA SER A 234 19.78 -6.67 -5.62
C SER A 234 18.61 -7.64 -5.57
N LEU A 235 17.78 -7.59 -4.52
CA LEU A 235 16.62 -8.45 -4.36
C LEU A 235 15.65 -8.35 -5.55
N ILE A 236 15.42 -7.16 -6.09
CA ILE A 236 14.54 -6.95 -7.25
C ILE A 236 15.03 -7.79 -8.44
N LYS A 237 16.33 -7.75 -8.75
CA LYS A 237 16.93 -8.53 -9.83
C LYS A 237 16.82 -10.03 -9.57
N LYS A 238 17.06 -10.47 -8.32
CA LYS A 238 16.95 -11.87 -7.90
C LYS A 238 15.51 -12.38 -8.07
N ILE A 239 14.52 -11.59 -7.62
CA ILE A 239 13.10 -11.93 -7.77
C ILE A 239 12.75 -12.07 -9.25
N ASN A 240 13.10 -11.10 -10.10
CA ASN A 240 12.75 -11.14 -11.51
C ASN A 240 13.37 -12.36 -12.23
N LYS A 241 14.63 -12.72 -11.93
CA LYS A 241 15.25 -13.92 -12.48
C LYS A 241 14.55 -15.20 -12.01
N GLY A 242 14.32 -15.32 -10.68
CA GLY A 242 13.66 -16.50 -10.12
C GLY A 242 12.20 -16.64 -10.58
N LEU A 243 11.47 -15.55 -10.83
CA LEU A 243 10.14 -15.60 -11.44
C LEU A 243 10.17 -16.25 -12.82
N VAL A 244 11.17 -15.91 -13.67
CA VAL A 244 11.34 -16.54 -14.99
C VAL A 244 11.62 -18.04 -14.87
N GLU A 245 12.45 -18.44 -13.90
CA GLU A 245 12.79 -19.85 -13.65
C GLU A 245 11.57 -20.65 -13.17
N LEU A 246 10.82 -20.10 -12.18
CA LEU A 246 9.60 -20.71 -11.63
C LEU A 246 8.50 -20.84 -12.70
N MET A 247 8.28 -19.78 -13.47
CA MET A 247 7.31 -19.76 -14.57
C MET A 247 7.64 -20.87 -15.60
N ARG A 248 8.89 -20.97 -16.03
CA ARG A 248 9.36 -22.01 -16.99
C ARG A 248 9.22 -23.42 -16.42
N LYS A 249 9.55 -23.60 -15.14
CA LYS A 249 9.40 -24.89 -14.44
C LYS A 249 7.93 -25.35 -14.42
N ASP A 250 7.00 -24.42 -14.25
CA ASP A 250 5.55 -24.70 -14.27
C ASP A 250 4.98 -24.78 -15.71
N GLY A 251 5.81 -24.62 -16.76
CA GLY A 251 5.41 -24.75 -18.17
C GLY A 251 4.78 -23.50 -18.80
N TYR A 252 4.77 -22.36 -18.10
CA TYR A 252 4.21 -21.11 -18.60
C TYR A 252 5.21 -20.34 -19.47
N LYS A 253 4.72 -19.66 -20.50
CA LYS A 253 5.53 -18.81 -21.40
C LYS A 253 5.46 -17.33 -21.03
N ASN A 254 4.40 -16.92 -20.40
CA ASN A 254 4.15 -15.53 -20.02
C ASN A 254 3.65 -15.44 -18.58
N ILE A 255 4.13 -14.44 -17.84
CA ILE A 255 3.74 -14.26 -16.44
C ILE A 255 2.23 -13.99 -16.26
N LYS A 256 1.56 -13.47 -17.29
CA LYS A 256 0.11 -13.28 -17.30
C LYS A 256 -0.67 -14.58 -17.20
N GLU A 257 -0.11 -15.69 -17.69
CA GLU A 257 -0.74 -17.02 -17.63
C GLU A 257 -0.72 -17.61 -16.21
N VAL A 258 0.10 -17.02 -15.33
CA VAL A 258 0.26 -17.47 -13.93
C VAL A 258 -0.73 -16.76 -12.99
N ILE A 259 -1.36 -15.67 -13.44
CA ILE A 259 -2.20 -14.82 -12.58
C ILE A 259 -3.52 -15.54 -12.23
N GLY A 260 -3.68 -15.94 -10.94
CA GLY A 260 -4.89 -16.53 -10.40
C GLY A 260 -4.88 -18.05 -10.36
#